data_01719603ba81ab908dddacdc1dbf2515
#
_entry.id   01719603ba81ab908dddacdc1dbf2515
#
_cell.length_a   1.000
_cell.length_b   1.000
_cell.length_c   1.000
_cell.angle_alpha   90.00
_cell.angle_beta   90.00
_cell.angle_gamma   90.00
#
_symmetry.space_group_name_H-M   'P 1'
#
loop_
_entity.id
_entity.type
_entity.pdbx_description
1 polymer ?
#
loop_
_entity_poly.entity_id
_entity_poly.type
_entity_poly.pdbx_seq_one_letter_code
_entity_poly.pdbx_strand_id
1 'polypeptide(L)'
;MIDCEPSVTYFKPRGVSLTELEKISLAMDEFEALRLKDLEGLEPEQAATTMNVSQPTFHRILDSAHKKVADALVKGKAIRIEGGDYVIREKGEERLFECYECENEWQEPYGTGRPSECPKCNSTNIHRAPS
;
A
#
# COMPACT_ATOMS: atom_id res chain seq x y z
N MET A 1 -9.56 2.32 -8.61
CA MET A 1 -9.62 0.93 -8.12
C MET A 1 -8.23 0.34 -8.05
N ILE A 2 -7.91 -0.32 -6.98
CA ILE A 2 -6.58 -0.85 -6.72
C ILE A 2 -6.64 -2.35 -6.51
N ASP A 3 -5.83 -3.09 -7.25
CA ASP A 3 -5.76 -4.55 -7.13
C ASP A 3 -4.81 -5.01 -6.03
N CYS A 4 -3.87 -4.17 -5.63
CA CYS A 4 -2.82 -4.54 -4.70
C CYS A 4 -2.54 -3.41 -3.72
N GLU A 5 -2.63 -3.70 -2.42
CA GLU A 5 -2.22 -2.75 -1.40
C GLU A 5 -0.71 -2.84 -1.20
N PRO A 6 -0.03 -1.72 -0.99
CA PRO A 6 1.40 -1.81 -0.70
C PRO A 6 1.63 -2.46 0.66
N SER A 7 2.59 -3.38 0.71
CA SER A 7 2.99 -4.00 1.97
C SER A 7 3.85 -3.06 2.81
N VAL A 8 4.52 -2.13 2.16
CA VAL A 8 5.34 -1.12 2.81
C VAL A 8 4.84 0.24 2.35
N THR A 9 4.54 1.13 3.29
CA THR A 9 3.96 2.44 2.99
C THR A 9 4.89 3.60 3.30
N TYR A 10 6.12 3.31 3.73
CA TYR A 10 7.05 4.35 4.10
C TYR A 10 8.47 4.00 3.66
N PHE A 11 9.10 4.89 2.93
CA PHE A 11 10.49 4.76 2.49
C PHE A 11 11.26 5.99 2.92
N LYS A 12 12.44 5.82 3.48
CA LYS A 12 13.26 6.95 3.90
C LYS A 12 14.74 6.67 3.69
N PRO A 13 15.56 7.73 3.56
CA PRO A 13 17.00 7.55 3.51
C PRO A 13 17.51 6.91 4.80
N ARG A 14 18.45 6.00 4.65
CA ARG A 14 19.04 5.28 5.77
C ARG A 14 19.83 6.22 6.67
N GLY A 15 19.68 6.06 7.96
CA GLY A 15 20.47 6.81 8.94
C GLY A 15 19.96 8.21 9.26
N VAL A 16 18.86 8.63 8.64
CA VAL A 16 18.27 9.94 8.91
C VAL A 16 16.97 9.77 9.68
N SER A 17 16.80 10.54 10.73
CA SER A 17 15.57 10.47 11.54
C SER A 17 14.36 10.98 10.76
N LEU A 18 13.21 10.34 10.95
CA LEU A 18 11.96 10.78 10.34
C LEU A 18 11.59 12.22 10.71
N THR A 19 12.00 12.68 11.89
CA THR A 19 11.70 14.04 12.34
C THR A 19 12.51 15.10 11.60
N GLU A 20 13.61 14.70 10.99
CA GLU A 20 14.48 15.61 10.25
C GLU A 20 14.27 15.61 8.76
N LEU A 21 13.44 14.70 8.26
CA LEU A 21 13.23 14.54 6.82
C LEU A 21 11.98 15.28 6.35
N GLU A 22 12.09 15.87 5.18
CA GLU A 22 10.91 16.29 4.45
C GLU A 22 10.27 15.05 3.87
N LYS A 23 8.97 15.09 3.74
CA LYS A 23 8.19 13.95 3.26
C LYS A 23 7.43 14.29 2.01
N ILE A 24 7.33 13.32 1.11
CA ILE A 24 6.49 13.42 -0.07
C ILE A 24 5.40 12.38 0.08
N SER A 25 4.15 12.78 -0.10
CA SER A 25 3.02 11.86 -0.09
C SER A 25 2.78 11.36 -1.50
N LEU A 26 2.93 10.05 -1.70
CA LEU A 26 2.59 9.39 -2.94
C LEU A 26 1.19 8.81 -2.77
N ALA A 27 0.25 9.25 -3.57
CA ALA A 27 -1.13 8.78 -3.46
C ALA A 27 -1.24 7.31 -3.91
N MET A 28 -2.29 6.63 -3.46
CA MET A 28 -2.48 5.22 -3.80
C MET A 28 -2.67 5.01 -5.31
N ASP A 29 -3.33 5.92 -6.01
CA ASP A 29 -3.48 5.84 -7.45
C ASP A 29 -2.14 6.07 -8.17
N GLU A 30 -1.28 6.93 -7.63
CA GLU A 30 0.07 7.14 -8.14
C GLU A 30 0.92 5.88 -7.96
N PHE A 31 0.81 5.24 -6.81
CA PHE A 31 1.47 3.97 -6.53
C PHE A 31 1.02 2.90 -7.52
N GLU A 32 -0.27 2.79 -7.75
CA GLU A 32 -0.82 1.79 -8.66
C GLU A 32 -0.39 2.04 -10.12
N ALA A 33 -0.35 3.32 -10.54
CA ALA A 33 0.12 3.65 -11.88
C ALA A 33 1.59 3.23 -12.08
N LEU A 34 2.44 3.46 -11.07
CA LEU A 34 3.82 3.02 -11.10
C LEU A 34 3.93 1.50 -11.20
N ARG A 35 3.13 0.79 -10.40
CA ARG A 35 3.13 -0.66 -10.41
C ARG A 35 2.75 -1.21 -11.78
N LEU A 36 1.66 -0.72 -12.34
CA LEU A 36 1.14 -1.24 -13.61
C LEU A 36 2.06 -0.91 -14.79
N LYS A 37 2.54 0.32 -14.86
CA LYS A 37 3.32 0.75 -16.01
C LYS A 37 4.80 0.38 -15.88
N ASP A 38 5.42 0.70 -14.77
CA ASP A 38 6.86 0.58 -14.62
C ASP A 38 7.31 -0.80 -14.14
N LEU A 39 6.55 -1.44 -13.28
CA LEU A 39 6.91 -2.75 -12.76
C LEU A 39 6.33 -3.88 -13.61
N GLU A 40 5.05 -3.82 -13.91
CA GLU A 40 4.37 -4.87 -14.69
C GLU A 40 4.57 -4.70 -16.20
N GLY A 41 4.91 -3.51 -16.64
CA GLY A 41 5.18 -3.25 -18.06
C GLY A 41 3.96 -3.17 -18.95
N LEU A 42 2.79 -2.84 -18.38
CA LEU A 42 1.58 -2.71 -19.17
C LEU A 42 1.64 -1.48 -20.09
N GLU A 43 0.98 -1.59 -21.23
CA GLU A 43 0.80 -0.43 -22.09
C GLU A 43 -0.12 0.59 -21.42
N PRO A 44 0.01 1.89 -21.71
CA PRO A 44 -0.84 2.92 -21.06
C PRO A 44 -2.33 2.66 -21.18
N GLU A 45 -2.81 2.16 -22.32
CA GLU A 45 -4.23 1.84 -22.48
C GLU A 45 -4.66 0.71 -21.57
N GLN A 46 -3.84 -0.30 -21.41
CA GLN A 46 -4.13 -1.43 -20.52
C GLN A 46 -4.11 -1.00 -19.06
N ALA A 47 -3.14 -0.19 -18.69
CA ALA A 47 -3.02 0.32 -17.32
C ALA A 47 -4.20 1.22 -16.97
N ALA A 48 -4.58 2.12 -17.87
CA ALA A 48 -5.72 3.00 -17.65
C ALA A 48 -7.03 2.20 -17.49
N THR A 49 -7.21 1.17 -18.32
CA THR A 49 -8.38 0.30 -18.23
C THR A 49 -8.40 -0.43 -16.88
N THR A 50 -7.26 -0.95 -16.44
CA THR A 50 -7.15 -1.65 -15.16
C THR A 50 -7.49 -0.72 -14.00
N MET A 51 -7.08 0.53 -14.06
CA MET A 51 -7.38 1.52 -13.03
C MET A 51 -8.76 2.16 -13.19
N ASN A 52 -9.46 1.85 -14.27
CA ASN A 52 -10.77 2.42 -14.58
C ASN A 52 -10.74 3.93 -14.72
N VAL A 53 -9.75 4.44 -15.44
CA VAL A 53 -9.59 5.85 -15.75
C VAL A 53 -9.32 6.03 -17.24
N SER A 54 -9.45 7.26 -17.74
CA SER A 54 -9.08 7.56 -19.13
C SER A 54 -7.57 7.57 -19.30
N GLN A 55 -7.09 7.39 -20.51
CA GLN A 55 -5.65 7.46 -20.80
C GLN A 55 -5.03 8.81 -20.41
N PRO A 56 -5.64 9.96 -20.74
CA PRO A 56 -5.09 11.23 -20.30
C PRO A 56 -4.99 11.35 -18.78
N THR A 57 -5.98 10.85 -18.05
CA THR A 57 -5.95 10.83 -16.60
C THR A 57 -4.82 9.93 -16.09
N PHE A 58 -4.67 8.74 -16.69
CA PHE A 58 -3.59 7.84 -16.33
C PHE A 58 -2.22 8.50 -16.52
N HIS A 59 -2.01 9.19 -17.64
CA HIS A 59 -0.75 9.88 -17.91
C HIS A 59 -0.47 10.98 -16.87
N ARG A 60 -1.48 11.72 -16.46
CA ARG A 60 -1.31 12.73 -15.41
C ARG A 60 -0.94 12.13 -14.07
N ILE A 61 -1.58 11.02 -13.71
CA ILE A 61 -1.28 10.30 -12.47
C ILE A 61 0.17 9.78 -12.51
N LEU A 62 0.55 9.18 -13.61
CA LEU A 62 1.89 8.61 -13.77
C LEU A 62 2.96 9.71 -13.76
N ASP A 63 2.74 10.82 -14.43
CA ASP A 63 3.67 11.94 -14.43
C ASP A 63 3.86 12.51 -13.03
N SER A 64 2.78 12.67 -12.29
CA SER A 64 2.84 13.13 -10.91
C SER A 64 3.63 12.16 -10.04
N ALA A 65 3.39 10.86 -10.22
CA ALA A 65 4.10 9.82 -9.48
C ALA A 65 5.60 9.87 -9.78
N HIS A 66 5.98 9.98 -11.05
CA HIS A 66 7.39 10.04 -11.45
C HIS A 66 8.09 11.27 -10.87
N LYS A 67 7.44 12.42 -10.88
CA LYS A 67 8.01 13.65 -10.31
C LYS A 67 8.23 13.52 -8.82
N LYS A 68 7.28 12.94 -8.11
CA LYS A 68 7.38 12.76 -6.66
C LYS A 68 8.52 11.81 -6.29
N VAL A 69 8.63 10.69 -7.00
CA VAL A 69 9.70 9.74 -6.76
C VAL A 69 11.06 10.35 -7.08
N ALA A 70 11.17 11.06 -8.19
CA ALA A 70 12.40 11.73 -8.58
C ALA A 70 12.82 12.79 -7.56
N ASP A 71 11.87 13.60 -7.09
CA ASP A 71 12.13 14.63 -6.08
C ASP A 71 12.64 13.99 -4.77
N ALA A 72 12.01 12.90 -4.35
CA ALA A 72 12.43 12.19 -3.13
C ALA A 72 13.83 11.63 -3.28
N LEU A 73 14.13 10.99 -4.40
CA LEU A 73 15.44 10.38 -4.62
C LEU A 73 16.55 11.43 -4.74
N VAL A 74 16.30 12.50 -5.49
CA VAL A 74 17.31 13.54 -5.73
C VAL A 74 17.60 14.35 -4.49
N LYS A 75 16.57 14.68 -3.73
CA LYS A 75 16.69 15.55 -2.54
C LYS A 75 16.76 14.80 -1.23
N GLY A 76 16.69 13.47 -1.25
CA GLY A 76 16.76 12.68 -0.03
C GLY A 76 15.55 12.81 0.88
N LYS A 77 14.36 12.90 0.30
CA LYS A 77 13.12 13.00 1.07
C LYS A 77 12.53 11.64 1.34
N ALA A 78 11.73 11.51 2.38
CA ALA A 78 10.97 10.30 2.64
C ALA A 78 9.74 10.23 1.71
N ILE A 79 9.35 9.03 1.33
CA ILE A 79 8.13 8.80 0.55
C ILE A 79 7.13 8.08 1.45
N ARG A 80 5.95 8.64 1.57
CA ARG A 80 4.85 8.04 2.31
C ARG A 80 3.71 7.75 1.35
N ILE A 81 3.27 6.50 1.30
CA ILE A 81 2.19 6.09 0.41
C ILE A 81 0.88 6.16 1.17
N GLU A 82 0.04 7.13 0.81
CA GLU A 82 -1.23 7.34 1.51
C GLU A 82 -2.18 8.20 0.70
N GLY A 83 -3.45 8.14 1.02
CA GLY A 83 -4.45 9.02 0.45
C GLY A 83 -4.79 8.73 -1.00
N GLY A 84 -5.36 9.74 -1.66
CA GLY A 84 -5.80 9.63 -3.04
C GLY A 84 -7.19 8.98 -3.16
N ASP A 85 -7.75 9.07 -4.36
CA ASP A 85 -9.04 8.46 -4.66
C ASP A 85 -8.81 7.02 -5.10
N TYR A 86 -9.20 6.08 -4.27
CA TYR A 86 -9.07 4.68 -4.63
C TYR A 86 -10.17 3.84 -3.97
N VAL A 87 -10.43 2.71 -4.59
CA VAL A 87 -11.30 1.69 -4.01
C VAL A 87 -10.51 0.40 -4.00
N ILE A 88 -10.38 -0.20 -2.84
CA ILE A 88 -9.71 -1.48 -2.71
C ILE A 88 -10.64 -2.57 -3.23
N ARG A 89 -10.11 -3.36 -4.14
CA ARG A 89 -10.94 -4.31 -4.85
C ARG A 89 -11.57 -5.40 -3.99
N GLU A 90 -10.97 -5.74 -2.90
CA GLU A 90 -11.48 -6.63 -2.06
C GLU A 90 -11.84 -6.23 -0.81
N LYS A 91 -12.65 -6.24 -0.22
CA LYS A 91 -13.09 -6.06 0.80
C LYS A 91 -12.96 -5.87 1.94
N GLY A 92 -12.80 -5.81 2.42
CA GLY A 92 -12.84 -6.03 3.51
C GLY A 92 -12.69 -5.04 4.52
N GLU A 93 -13.51 -4.86 5.42
CA GLU A 93 -13.30 -4.05 6.58
C GLU A 93 -12.66 -4.87 7.68
N GLU A 94 -12.37 -6.13 7.45
CA GLU A 94 -11.83 -7.02 8.46
C GLU A 94 -10.46 -7.52 8.08
N ARG A 95 -9.63 -7.73 9.09
CA ARG A 95 -8.31 -8.30 8.94
C ARG A 95 -8.34 -9.76 9.37
N LEU A 96 -7.69 -10.62 8.60
CA LEU A 96 -7.62 -12.03 8.92
C LEU A 96 -6.36 -12.31 9.72
N PHE A 97 -6.49 -13.01 10.83
CA PHE A 97 -5.39 -13.45 11.67
C PHE A 97 -5.34 -14.97 11.76
N GLU A 98 -4.16 -15.50 11.96
CA GLU A 98 -3.95 -16.94 12.08
C GLU A 98 -3.03 -17.23 13.25
N CYS A 99 -3.34 -18.30 13.96
CA CYS A 99 -2.53 -18.74 15.07
C CYS A 99 -1.56 -19.83 14.63
N TYR A 100 -0.28 -19.69 14.96
CA TYR A 100 0.72 -20.72 14.64
C TYR A 100 0.59 -21.99 15.49
N GLU A 101 -0.03 -21.89 16.66
CA GLU A 101 -0.14 -23.03 17.57
C GLU A 101 -1.28 -23.97 17.22
N CYS A 102 -2.47 -23.43 17.01
CA CYS A 102 -3.66 -24.25 16.75
C CYS A 102 -4.21 -24.12 15.34
N GLU A 103 -3.57 -23.30 14.52
CA GLU A 103 -3.98 -23.05 13.13
C GLU A 103 -5.37 -22.44 13.00
N ASN A 104 -5.90 -21.85 14.07
CA ASN A 104 -7.16 -21.16 14.04
C ASN A 104 -7.06 -19.86 13.25
N GLU A 105 -8.03 -19.59 12.41
CA GLU A 105 -8.11 -18.35 11.67
C GLU A 105 -9.33 -17.57 12.15
N TRP A 106 -9.21 -16.26 12.28
CA TRP A 106 -10.33 -15.41 12.67
C TRP A 106 -10.17 -14.01 12.06
N GLN A 107 -11.24 -13.25 12.09
CA GLN A 107 -11.26 -11.89 11.55
C GLN A 107 -11.40 -10.87 12.66
N GLU A 108 -10.71 -9.74 12.51
CA GLU A 108 -10.80 -8.61 13.42
C GLU A 108 -11.12 -7.36 12.63
N PRO A 109 -12.01 -6.49 13.13
CA PRO A 109 -12.30 -5.24 12.42
C PRO A 109 -11.11 -4.30 12.41
N TYR A 110 -11.02 -3.49 11.36
CA TYR A 110 -10.00 -2.47 11.30
C TYR A 110 -10.23 -1.45 12.42
N GLY A 111 -9.16 -0.93 12.96
CA GLY A 111 -9.22 0.10 13.99
C GLY A 111 -9.23 -0.42 15.41
N THR A 112 -9.30 -1.72 15.61
CA THR A 112 -9.30 -2.32 16.96
C THR A 112 -7.91 -2.69 17.47
N GLY A 113 -6.87 -2.41 16.68
CA GLY A 113 -5.53 -2.81 17.04
C GLY A 113 -5.25 -4.28 16.78
N ARG A 114 -4.06 -4.72 17.16
CA ARG A 114 -3.68 -6.11 16.98
C ARG A 114 -4.18 -6.94 18.17
N PRO A 115 -4.79 -8.11 17.93
CA PRO A 115 -5.17 -8.98 19.04
C PRO A 115 -3.92 -9.46 19.78
N SER A 116 -4.01 -9.62 21.08
CA SER A 116 -2.90 -10.01 21.92
C SER A 116 -2.71 -11.53 21.95
N GLU A 117 -3.76 -12.27 21.71
CA GLU A 117 -3.72 -13.73 21.76
C GLU A 117 -4.81 -14.37 20.91
N CYS A 118 -4.62 -15.65 20.61
CA CYS A 118 -5.59 -16.42 19.87
C CYS A 118 -6.87 -16.62 20.70
N PRO A 119 -8.05 -16.34 20.16
CA PRO A 119 -9.29 -16.53 20.91
C PRO A 119 -9.63 -17.97 21.21
N LYS A 120 -8.97 -18.94 20.55
CA LYS A 120 -9.25 -20.36 20.75
C LYS A 120 -8.31 -21.02 21.75
N CYS A 121 -7.01 -20.78 21.63
CA CYS A 121 -6.01 -21.44 22.48
C CYS A 121 -5.21 -20.50 23.36
N ASN A 122 -5.46 -19.19 23.26
CA ASN A 122 -4.79 -18.15 24.03
C ASN A 122 -3.27 -18.03 23.76
N SER A 123 -2.80 -18.59 22.66
CA SER A 123 -1.39 -18.42 22.28
C SER A 123 -1.12 -17.00 21.83
N THR A 124 0.05 -16.47 22.18
CA THR A 124 0.51 -15.18 21.69
C THR A 124 1.21 -15.28 20.34
N ASN A 125 1.41 -16.50 19.84
CA ASN A 125 2.10 -16.74 18.60
C ASN A 125 1.12 -16.65 17.41
N ILE A 126 0.71 -15.43 17.13
CA ILE A 126 -0.28 -15.14 16.09
C ILE A 126 0.31 -14.16 15.07
N HIS A 127 -0.21 -14.20 13.86
CA HIS A 127 0.21 -13.29 12.81
C HIS A 127 -0.97 -12.92 11.91
N ARG A 128 -0.80 -11.84 11.16
CA ARG A 128 -1.81 -11.46 10.19
C ARG A 128 -1.66 -12.34 8.96
N ALA A 129 -2.71 -13.06 8.62
CA ALA A 129 -2.69 -13.93 7.45
C ALA A 129 -2.79 -13.08 6.17
N PRO A 130 -2.18 -13.51 5.07
CA PRO A 130 -2.36 -12.82 3.80
C PRO A 130 -3.80 -12.99 3.33
N SER A 131 -4.37 -11.92 2.81
CA SER A 131 -5.75 -11.94 2.33
C SER A 131 -5.81 -11.87 0.80
#